data_b1b4b9f3981faf70221154a902183cf8
#
_entry.id   b1b4b9f3981faf70221154a902183cf8
#
_cell.length_a   1.000
_cell.length_b   1.000
_cell.length_c   1.000
_cell.angle_alpha   90.00
_cell.angle_beta   90.00
_cell.angle_gamma   90.00
#
_symmetry.space_group_name_H-M   'P 1'
#
loop_
_entity.id
_entity.type
_entity.pdbx_description
1 polymer ?
#
loop_
_entity_poly.entity_id
_entity_poly.type
_entity_poly.pdbx_seq_one_letter_code
_entity_poly.pdbx_strand_id
1 'polypeptide(L)'
;MEFIKDPAERTTAITDIVLALVACGGIGFLRRAPADINTLWKVNIWSAAFGLIGSAAALGAVAHGLVISRAAHDRIWQVLNMALALAVSLFVAGVAYDLWGLAVCLKVLPIMLIAGLGFFAITRLYPGIFFVFIVYEGLALFFALSAYVHLAARVGLRGAGFMAAGILISILAAGIQAHKSISLTLIWPFDHNGIYHIVQAAGLVLLVCGLRLSMI
;
A
#
# COMPACT_ATOMS: atom_id res chain seq x y z
N MET A 1 -20.68 10.21 18.93
CA MET A 1 -20.00 9.39 17.95
C MET A 1 -20.37 7.95 18.28
N GLU A 2 -21.02 7.23 17.40
CA GLU A 2 -21.48 5.87 17.63
C GLU A 2 -20.61 4.88 16.84
N PHE A 3 -20.22 3.75 17.45
CA PHE A 3 -19.44 2.70 16.81
C PHE A 3 -20.37 1.74 16.06
N ILE A 4 -19.90 1.22 14.94
CA ILE A 4 -20.60 0.17 14.18
C ILE A 4 -20.79 -1.05 15.10
N LYS A 5 -21.96 -1.70 15.03
CA LYS A 5 -22.30 -2.83 15.91
C LYS A 5 -21.81 -4.17 15.34
N ASP A 6 -21.59 -4.26 14.03
CA ASP A 6 -21.10 -5.47 13.39
C ASP A 6 -19.68 -5.82 13.88
N PRO A 7 -19.47 -7.00 14.47
CA PRO A 7 -18.17 -7.40 15.01
C PRO A 7 -17.09 -7.54 13.91
N ALA A 8 -17.42 -7.97 12.69
CA ALA A 8 -16.47 -8.12 11.61
C ALA A 8 -15.98 -6.74 11.11
N GLU A 9 -16.89 -5.77 10.96
CA GLU A 9 -16.53 -4.37 10.62
C GLU A 9 -15.63 -3.74 11.70
N ARG A 10 -15.89 -4.00 12.99
CA ARG A 10 -15.00 -3.53 14.07
C ARG A 10 -13.61 -4.14 13.99
N THR A 11 -13.53 -5.42 13.68
CA THR A 11 -12.24 -6.11 13.51
C THR A 11 -11.49 -5.52 12.31
N THR A 12 -12.19 -5.26 11.20
CA THR A 12 -11.64 -4.58 10.03
C THR A 12 -11.12 -3.19 10.38
N ALA A 13 -11.86 -2.39 11.13
CA ALA A 13 -11.39 -1.07 11.60
C ALA A 13 -10.12 -1.17 12.46
N ILE A 14 -10.04 -2.17 13.35
CA ILE A 14 -8.85 -2.39 14.18
C ILE A 14 -7.65 -2.80 13.34
N THR A 15 -7.83 -3.68 12.35
CA THR A 15 -6.74 -4.11 11.47
C THR A 15 -6.27 -3.00 10.54
N ASP A 16 -7.16 -2.09 10.14
CA ASP A 16 -6.81 -0.83 9.46
C ASP A 16 -5.91 0.05 10.33
N ILE A 17 -6.23 0.22 11.62
CA ILE A 17 -5.37 0.96 12.56
C ILE A 17 -3.99 0.30 12.66
N VAL A 18 -3.93 -1.03 12.76
CA VAL A 18 -2.66 -1.76 12.79
C VAL A 18 -1.84 -1.48 11.53
N LEU A 19 -2.46 -1.54 10.35
CA LEU A 19 -1.80 -1.25 9.07
C LEU A 19 -1.29 0.20 9.02
N ALA A 20 -2.08 1.17 9.48
CA ALA A 20 -1.67 2.58 9.57
C ALA A 20 -0.46 2.76 10.50
N LEU A 21 -0.46 2.10 11.67
CA LEU A 21 0.66 2.16 12.62
C LEU A 21 1.93 1.52 12.05
N VAL A 22 1.82 0.39 11.34
CA VAL A 22 2.94 -0.25 10.65
C VAL A 22 3.51 0.67 9.58
N ALA A 23 2.66 1.33 8.78
CA ALA A 23 3.10 2.30 7.78
C ALA A 23 3.85 3.49 8.41
N CYS A 24 3.30 4.08 9.48
CA CYS A 24 3.93 5.18 10.21
C CYS A 24 5.27 4.75 10.85
N GLY A 25 5.30 3.58 11.49
CA GLY A 25 6.53 3.00 12.06
C GLY A 25 7.58 2.75 10.99
N GLY A 26 7.18 2.27 9.82
CA GLY A 26 8.03 2.08 8.66
C GLY A 26 8.68 3.39 8.19
N ILE A 27 7.91 4.48 8.09
CA ILE A 27 8.44 5.82 7.77
C ILE A 27 9.52 6.24 8.79
N GLY A 28 9.21 6.12 10.09
CA GLY A 28 10.15 6.45 11.16
C GLY A 28 11.44 5.63 11.09
N PHE A 29 11.34 4.35 10.70
CA PHE A 29 12.50 3.48 10.54
C PHE A 29 13.34 3.83 9.31
N LEU A 30 12.70 4.12 8.17
CA LEU A 30 13.41 4.53 6.94
C LEU A 30 14.12 5.86 7.11
N ARG A 31 13.53 6.82 7.80
CA ARG A 31 14.12 8.14 8.05
C ARG A 31 15.36 8.12 8.95
N ARG A 32 15.70 6.98 9.55
CA ARG A 32 16.98 6.76 10.24
C ARG A 32 18.10 6.28 9.30
N ALA A 33 17.86 6.25 7.98
CA ALA A 33 18.89 5.92 6.98
C ALA A 33 19.98 7.02 6.89
N PRO A 34 21.19 6.71 6.40
CA PRO A 34 22.23 7.69 6.16
C PRO A 34 21.73 8.86 5.28
N ALA A 35 22.23 10.06 5.55
CA ALA A 35 21.72 11.30 4.95
C ALA A 35 22.49 11.74 3.68
N ASP A 36 22.89 10.80 2.80
CA ASP A 36 23.36 11.18 1.48
C ASP A 36 22.20 11.52 0.54
N ILE A 37 22.48 12.30 -0.50
CA ILE A 37 21.44 12.84 -1.40
C ILE A 37 20.63 11.75 -2.12
N ASN A 38 21.28 10.65 -2.52
CA ASN A 38 20.60 9.55 -3.22
C ASN A 38 19.69 8.79 -2.27
N THR A 39 20.18 8.48 -1.09
CA THR A 39 19.40 7.83 -0.02
C THR A 39 18.22 8.71 0.41
N LEU A 40 18.39 10.04 0.51
CA LEU A 40 17.30 10.96 0.85
C LEU A 40 16.16 10.92 -0.18
N TRP A 41 16.47 10.91 -1.48
CA TRP A 41 15.46 10.77 -2.53
C TRP A 41 14.66 9.46 -2.38
N LYS A 42 15.37 8.35 -2.21
CA LYS A 42 14.75 7.04 -1.98
C LYS A 42 13.87 7.03 -0.73
N VAL A 43 14.39 7.52 0.40
CA VAL A 43 13.63 7.65 1.66
C VAL A 43 12.37 8.48 1.47
N ASN A 44 12.45 9.62 0.76
CA ASN A 44 11.30 10.50 0.56
C ASN A 44 10.20 9.86 -0.29
N ILE A 45 10.55 9.21 -1.42
CA ILE A 45 9.58 8.53 -2.28
C ILE A 45 8.85 7.44 -1.51
N TRP A 46 9.60 6.57 -0.82
CA TRP A 46 9.01 5.46 -0.08
C TRP A 46 8.26 5.91 1.17
N SER A 47 8.76 6.95 1.88
CA SER A 47 8.02 7.54 3.00
C SER A 47 6.70 8.16 2.55
N ALA A 48 6.67 8.81 1.38
CA ALA A 48 5.44 9.35 0.83
C ALA A 48 4.45 8.24 0.42
N ALA A 49 4.94 7.16 -0.20
CA ALA A 49 4.10 6.00 -0.52
C ALA A 49 3.48 5.38 0.74
N PHE A 50 4.29 5.11 1.78
CA PHE A 50 3.79 4.58 3.06
C PHE A 50 2.88 5.58 3.79
N GLY A 51 3.14 6.88 3.67
CA GLY A 51 2.27 7.92 4.23
C GLY A 51 0.87 7.89 3.60
N LEU A 52 0.79 7.68 2.29
CA LEU A 52 -0.50 7.53 1.60
C LEU A 52 -1.20 6.23 1.97
N ILE A 53 -0.48 5.11 2.08
CA ILE A 53 -1.04 3.83 2.56
C ILE A 53 -1.56 3.99 3.99
N GLY A 54 -0.77 4.57 4.89
CA GLY A 54 -1.17 4.82 6.28
C GLY A 54 -2.39 5.75 6.40
N SER A 55 -2.46 6.78 5.54
CA SER A 55 -3.61 7.68 5.49
C SER A 55 -4.87 6.96 4.97
N ALA A 56 -4.73 6.13 3.93
CA ALA A 56 -5.82 5.33 3.42
C ALA A 56 -6.34 4.34 4.48
N ALA A 57 -5.46 3.65 5.20
CA ALA A 57 -5.82 2.76 6.28
C ALA A 57 -6.49 3.52 7.45
N ALA A 58 -5.99 4.70 7.84
CA ALA A 58 -6.63 5.50 8.88
C ALA A 58 -8.05 5.94 8.48
N LEU A 59 -8.27 6.29 7.21
CA LEU A 59 -9.59 6.59 6.66
C LEU A 59 -10.49 5.34 6.61
N GLY A 60 -9.92 4.18 6.26
CA GLY A 60 -10.60 2.89 6.31
C GLY A 60 -11.09 2.57 7.72
N ALA A 61 -10.24 2.76 8.74
CA ALA A 61 -10.61 2.58 10.14
C ALA A 61 -11.82 3.43 10.56
N VAL A 62 -11.91 4.67 10.07
CA VAL A 62 -13.07 5.54 10.31
C VAL A 62 -14.31 5.01 9.58
N ALA A 63 -14.17 4.60 8.32
CA ALA A 63 -15.29 4.12 7.49
C ALA A 63 -15.88 2.82 8.01
N HIS A 64 -15.03 1.90 8.49
CA HIS A 64 -15.43 0.59 9.05
C HIS A 64 -15.81 0.64 10.54
N GLY A 65 -15.27 1.61 11.30
CA GLY A 65 -15.44 1.66 12.74
C GLY A 65 -16.59 2.52 13.24
N LEU A 66 -17.02 3.53 12.49
CA LEU A 66 -17.95 4.56 12.96
C LEU A 66 -19.24 4.62 12.15
N VAL A 67 -20.33 4.87 12.86
CA VAL A 67 -21.62 5.20 12.23
C VAL A 67 -21.56 6.64 11.73
N ILE A 68 -21.45 6.81 10.41
CA ILE A 68 -21.34 8.11 9.74
C ILE A 68 -22.42 8.25 8.66
N SER A 69 -22.70 9.47 8.24
CA SER A 69 -23.65 9.71 7.16
C SER A 69 -23.13 9.13 5.83
N ARG A 70 -24.03 8.70 4.94
CA ARG A 70 -23.69 8.19 3.62
C ARG A 70 -22.79 9.17 2.84
N ALA A 71 -23.08 10.46 2.90
CA ALA A 71 -22.27 11.48 2.23
C ALA A 71 -20.84 11.59 2.80
N ALA A 72 -20.67 11.41 4.12
CA ALA A 72 -19.35 11.36 4.74
C ALA A 72 -18.59 10.09 4.35
N HIS A 73 -19.25 8.93 4.37
CA HIS A 73 -18.70 7.65 3.95
C HIS A 73 -18.21 7.71 2.49
N ASP A 74 -19.05 8.21 1.56
CA ASP A 74 -18.68 8.35 0.16
C ASP A 74 -17.46 9.27 -0.05
N ARG A 75 -17.36 10.37 0.73
CA ARG A 75 -16.18 11.27 0.68
C ARG A 75 -14.93 10.59 1.19
N ILE A 76 -15.02 9.85 2.29
CA ILE A 76 -13.88 9.10 2.86
C ILE A 76 -13.35 8.12 1.81
N TRP A 77 -14.23 7.33 1.17
CA TRP A 77 -13.82 6.39 0.13
C TRP A 77 -13.18 7.07 -1.09
N GLN A 78 -13.64 8.27 -1.45
CA GLN A 78 -13.02 9.03 -2.53
C GLN A 78 -11.58 9.44 -2.18
N VAL A 79 -11.36 9.98 -0.97
CA VAL A 79 -10.03 10.39 -0.53
C VAL A 79 -9.11 9.18 -0.36
N LEU A 80 -9.63 8.08 0.18
CA LEU A 80 -8.93 6.81 0.33
C LEU A 80 -8.48 6.27 -1.04
N ASN A 81 -9.38 6.18 -2.01
CA ASN A 81 -9.06 5.71 -3.37
C ASN A 81 -8.02 6.59 -4.05
N MET A 82 -8.08 7.92 -3.86
CA MET A 82 -7.05 8.83 -4.37
C MET A 82 -5.70 8.57 -3.69
N ALA A 83 -5.68 8.39 -2.38
CA ALA A 83 -4.45 8.08 -1.65
C ALA A 83 -3.82 6.77 -2.13
N LEU A 84 -4.60 5.71 -2.32
CA LEU A 84 -4.12 4.43 -2.85
C LEU A 84 -3.61 4.56 -4.29
N ALA A 85 -4.31 5.29 -5.17
CA ALA A 85 -3.87 5.53 -6.54
C ALA A 85 -2.50 6.21 -6.60
N LEU A 86 -2.30 7.24 -5.76
CA LEU A 86 -1.02 7.94 -5.65
C LEU A 86 0.05 7.09 -4.95
N ALA A 87 -0.32 6.26 -3.97
CA ALA A 87 0.61 5.33 -3.33
C ALA A 87 1.20 4.34 -4.35
N VAL A 88 0.37 3.75 -5.22
CA VAL A 88 0.82 2.87 -6.30
C VAL A 88 1.73 3.62 -7.28
N SER A 89 1.42 4.87 -7.61
CA SER A 89 2.27 5.72 -8.47
C SER A 89 3.68 5.91 -7.87
N LEU A 90 3.74 6.27 -6.59
CA LEU A 90 5.03 6.44 -5.89
C LEU A 90 5.77 5.11 -5.70
N PHE A 91 5.04 4.03 -5.47
CA PHE A 91 5.61 2.68 -5.37
C PHE A 91 6.33 2.30 -6.67
N VAL A 92 5.71 2.48 -7.84
CA VAL A 92 6.33 2.21 -9.15
C VAL A 92 7.53 3.13 -9.37
N ALA A 93 7.45 4.41 -8.99
CA ALA A 93 8.58 5.33 -9.09
C ALA A 93 9.75 4.90 -8.19
N GLY A 94 9.47 4.39 -6.98
CA GLY A 94 10.49 3.82 -6.08
C GLY A 94 11.17 2.58 -6.67
N VAL A 95 10.40 1.69 -7.30
CA VAL A 95 10.94 0.53 -8.03
C VAL A 95 11.82 0.97 -9.20
N ALA A 96 11.38 1.96 -9.98
CA ALA A 96 12.14 2.52 -11.09
C ALA A 96 13.47 3.16 -10.61
N TYR A 97 13.45 3.77 -9.43
CA TYR A 97 14.67 4.26 -8.78
C TYR A 97 15.68 3.14 -8.53
N ASP A 98 15.23 2.02 -7.95
CA ASP A 98 16.11 0.89 -7.62
C ASP A 98 16.63 0.16 -8.88
N LEU A 99 15.84 0.13 -9.96
CA LEU A 99 16.25 -0.51 -11.23
C LEU A 99 17.19 0.36 -12.05
N TRP A 100 16.91 1.66 -12.16
CA TRP A 100 17.50 2.52 -13.19
C TRP A 100 18.04 3.87 -12.64
N GLY A 101 17.95 4.09 -11.34
CA GLY A 101 18.46 5.28 -10.67
C GLY A 101 17.55 6.51 -10.78
N LEU A 102 18.02 7.61 -10.19
CA LEU A 102 17.25 8.84 -10.00
C LEU A 102 16.78 9.47 -11.33
N ALA A 103 17.63 9.49 -12.36
CA ALA A 103 17.30 10.13 -13.62
C ALA A 103 16.08 9.50 -14.32
N VAL A 104 15.94 8.18 -14.26
CA VAL A 104 14.76 7.47 -14.79
C VAL A 104 13.57 7.64 -13.86
N CYS A 105 13.76 7.53 -12.55
CA CYS A 105 12.71 7.76 -11.55
C CYS A 105 12.02 9.12 -11.77
N LEU A 106 12.79 10.21 -11.98
CA LEU A 106 12.26 11.56 -12.20
C LEU A 106 11.45 11.69 -13.51
N LYS A 107 11.66 10.81 -14.50
CA LYS A 107 10.84 10.74 -15.71
C LYS A 107 9.59 9.89 -15.50
N VAL A 108 9.71 8.79 -14.76
CA VAL A 108 8.61 7.85 -14.47
C VAL A 108 7.60 8.47 -13.51
N LEU A 109 8.06 9.20 -12.50
CA LEU A 109 7.21 9.78 -11.47
C LEU A 109 6.03 10.62 -12.00
N PRO A 110 6.22 11.64 -12.86
CA PRO A 110 5.09 12.41 -13.38
C PRO A 110 4.13 11.56 -14.23
N ILE A 111 4.65 10.60 -15.00
CA ILE A 111 3.83 9.69 -15.80
C ILE A 111 2.94 8.85 -14.88
N MET A 112 3.50 8.29 -13.82
CA MET A 112 2.76 7.48 -12.87
C MET A 112 1.75 8.30 -12.05
N LEU A 113 2.08 9.54 -11.68
CA LEU A 113 1.13 10.44 -11.03
C LEU A 113 -0.06 10.78 -11.94
N ILE A 114 0.18 11.03 -13.23
CA ILE A 114 -0.90 11.24 -14.22
C ILE A 114 -1.73 9.96 -14.36
N ALA A 115 -1.11 8.79 -14.43
CA ALA A 115 -1.82 7.51 -14.47
C ALA A 115 -2.68 7.28 -13.23
N GLY A 116 -2.15 7.57 -12.03
CA GLY A 116 -2.88 7.47 -10.77
C GLY A 116 -4.08 8.43 -10.69
N LEU A 117 -3.89 9.68 -11.12
CA LEU A 117 -4.98 10.65 -11.21
C LEU A 117 -6.03 10.26 -12.26
N GLY A 118 -5.59 9.72 -13.41
CA GLY A 118 -6.47 9.17 -14.44
C GLY A 118 -7.28 8.00 -13.91
N PHE A 119 -6.64 7.08 -13.19
CA PHE A 119 -7.32 5.98 -12.51
C PHE A 119 -8.36 6.52 -11.52
N PHE A 120 -8.00 7.47 -10.65
CA PHE A 120 -8.93 8.10 -9.72
C PHE A 120 -10.13 8.75 -10.45
N ALA A 121 -9.89 9.45 -11.56
CA ALA A 121 -10.96 10.03 -12.38
C ALA A 121 -11.92 8.96 -12.93
N ILE A 122 -11.38 7.82 -13.40
CA ILE A 122 -12.20 6.68 -13.87
C ILE A 122 -13.09 6.15 -12.74
N THR A 123 -12.55 5.95 -11.54
CA THR A 123 -13.34 5.47 -10.39
C THR A 123 -14.43 6.47 -9.96
N ARG A 124 -14.23 7.76 -10.22
CA ARG A 124 -15.22 8.82 -9.98
C ARG A 124 -16.36 8.82 -11.01
N LEU A 125 -16.01 8.60 -12.28
CA LEU A 125 -16.97 8.57 -13.38
C LEU A 125 -17.79 7.29 -13.40
N TYR A 126 -17.22 6.18 -12.94
CA TYR A 126 -17.84 4.85 -12.95
C TYR A 126 -17.79 4.24 -11.53
N PRO A 127 -18.70 4.64 -10.62
CA PRO A 127 -18.72 4.09 -9.27
C PRO A 127 -18.91 2.58 -9.26
N GLY A 128 -18.15 1.88 -8.41
CA GLY A 128 -18.26 0.42 -8.24
C GLY A 128 -17.35 -0.41 -9.14
N ILE A 129 -16.52 0.19 -10.01
CA ILE A 129 -15.52 -0.54 -10.80
C ILE A 129 -14.27 -0.85 -9.96
N PHE A 130 -14.43 -1.65 -8.93
CA PHE A 130 -13.30 -2.15 -8.11
C PHE A 130 -12.30 -2.97 -8.92
N PHE A 131 -12.76 -3.64 -9.98
CA PHE A 131 -11.90 -4.42 -10.89
C PHE A 131 -10.79 -3.57 -11.53
N VAL A 132 -11.05 -2.32 -11.88
CA VAL A 132 -10.04 -1.42 -12.45
C VAL A 132 -8.92 -1.15 -11.45
N PHE A 133 -9.25 -1.05 -10.14
CA PHE A 133 -8.23 -0.93 -9.09
C PHE A 133 -7.37 -2.18 -8.99
N ILE A 134 -7.98 -3.36 -8.98
CA ILE A 134 -7.26 -4.65 -8.94
C ILE A 134 -6.28 -4.76 -10.11
N VAL A 135 -6.69 -4.35 -11.33
CA VAL A 135 -5.82 -4.38 -12.51
C VAL A 135 -4.66 -3.39 -12.37
N TYR A 136 -4.95 -2.15 -11.97
CA TYR A 136 -3.94 -1.10 -11.80
C TYR A 136 -2.89 -1.48 -10.75
N GLU A 137 -3.34 -1.91 -9.58
CA GLU A 137 -2.46 -2.36 -8.50
C GLU A 137 -1.72 -3.66 -8.88
N GLY A 138 -2.44 -4.61 -9.47
CA GLY A 138 -1.87 -5.89 -9.89
C GLY A 138 -0.71 -5.72 -10.88
N LEU A 139 -0.88 -4.88 -11.91
CA LEU A 139 0.20 -4.58 -12.87
C LEU A 139 1.43 -3.98 -12.17
N ALA A 140 1.21 -3.05 -11.24
CA ALA A 140 2.29 -2.44 -10.48
C ALA A 140 3.02 -3.46 -9.59
N LEU A 141 2.28 -4.33 -8.89
CA LEU A 141 2.85 -5.36 -8.02
C LEU A 141 3.60 -6.43 -8.82
N PHE A 142 3.09 -6.90 -9.95
CA PHE A 142 3.78 -7.87 -10.81
C PHE A 142 5.06 -7.28 -11.42
N PHE A 143 5.01 -6.02 -11.87
CA PHE A 143 6.21 -5.31 -12.32
C PHE A 143 7.24 -5.24 -11.20
N ALA A 144 6.85 -4.81 -10.02
CA ALA A 144 7.73 -4.67 -8.86
C ALA A 144 8.30 -6.02 -8.39
N LEU A 145 7.48 -7.08 -8.36
CA LEU A 145 7.96 -8.43 -8.02
C LEU A 145 9.04 -8.88 -8.99
N SER A 146 8.80 -8.75 -10.29
CA SER A 146 9.77 -9.10 -11.34
C SER A 146 11.08 -8.29 -11.19
N ALA A 147 10.94 -6.99 -10.90
CA ALA A 147 12.07 -6.10 -10.66
C ALA A 147 12.93 -6.55 -9.47
N TYR A 148 12.31 -6.79 -8.31
CA TYR A 148 13.07 -7.16 -7.12
C TYR A 148 13.60 -8.60 -7.15
N VAL A 149 12.94 -9.53 -7.83
CA VAL A 149 13.50 -10.85 -8.12
C VAL A 149 14.75 -10.71 -9.01
N HIS A 150 14.71 -9.87 -10.05
CA HIS A 150 15.88 -9.57 -10.89
C HIS A 150 17.01 -8.92 -10.07
N LEU A 151 16.70 -7.90 -9.28
CA LEU A 151 17.67 -7.18 -8.44
C LEU A 151 18.31 -8.10 -7.41
N ALA A 152 17.56 -9.05 -6.84
CA ALA A 152 18.09 -10.04 -5.90
C ALA A 152 18.98 -11.06 -6.60
N ALA A 153 18.54 -11.62 -7.74
CA ALA A 153 19.20 -12.76 -8.37
C ALA A 153 20.37 -12.37 -9.28
N ARG A 154 20.35 -11.19 -9.89
CA ARG A 154 21.32 -10.78 -10.91
C ARG A 154 22.20 -9.61 -10.50
N VAL A 155 21.68 -8.69 -9.69
CA VAL A 155 22.41 -7.48 -9.29
C VAL A 155 23.00 -7.61 -7.88
N GLY A 156 22.39 -8.46 -7.03
CA GLY A 156 22.81 -8.63 -5.63
C GLY A 156 22.45 -7.45 -4.74
N LEU A 157 21.39 -6.70 -5.09
CA LEU A 157 20.92 -5.57 -4.27
C LEU A 157 20.53 -6.08 -2.87
N ARG A 158 21.18 -5.55 -1.84
CA ARG A 158 20.88 -5.92 -0.46
C ARG A 158 19.41 -5.60 -0.16
N GLY A 159 18.74 -6.54 0.50
CA GLY A 159 17.31 -6.37 0.85
C GLY A 159 16.30 -6.65 -0.27
N ALA A 160 16.73 -6.80 -1.54
CA ALA A 160 15.81 -7.05 -2.66
C ALA A 160 14.97 -8.33 -2.48
N GLY A 161 15.52 -9.37 -1.85
CA GLY A 161 14.77 -10.58 -1.50
C GLY A 161 13.62 -10.31 -0.51
N PHE A 162 13.83 -9.46 0.50
CA PHE A 162 12.78 -9.02 1.42
C PHE A 162 11.72 -8.19 0.70
N MET A 163 12.13 -7.32 -0.25
CA MET A 163 11.21 -6.56 -1.08
C MET A 163 10.34 -7.49 -1.94
N ALA A 164 10.94 -8.46 -2.62
CA ALA A 164 10.22 -9.46 -3.42
C ALA A 164 9.23 -10.27 -2.56
N ALA A 165 9.64 -10.72 -1.38
CA ALA A 165 8.78 -11.45 -0.45
C ALA A 165 7.62 -10.58 0.05
N GLY A 166 7.89 -9.31 0.42
CA GLY A 166 6.85 -8.37 0.84
C GLY A 166 5.81 -8.10 -0.25
N ILE A 167 6.26 -7.95 -1.51
CA ILE A 167 5.37 -7.77 -2.66
C ILE A 167 4.54 -9.03 -2.92
N LEU A 168 5.14 -10.21 -2.84
CA LEU A 168 4.41 -11.47 -2.98
C LEU A 168 3.31 -11.60 -1.93
N ILE A 169 3.59 -11.25 -0.68
CA ILE A 169 2.59 -11.23 0.40
C ILE A 169 1.50 -10.18 0.10
N SER A 170 1.86 -9.01 -0.46
CA SER A 170 0.86 -8.00 -0.86
C SER A 170 -0.05 -8.50 -2.00
N ILE A 171 0.49 -9.26 -2.96
CA ILE A 171 -0.31 -9.92 -4.01
C ILE A 171 -1.28 -10.94 -3.40
N LEU A 172 -0.81 -11.75 -2.44
CA LEU A 172 -1.68 -12.69 -1.73
C LEU A 172 -2.77 -11.97 -0.92
N ALA A 173 -2.42 -10.86 -0.27
CA ALA A 173 -3.38 -10.01 0.45
C ALA A 173 -4.46 -9.47 -0.50
N ALA A 174 -4.08 -8.92 -1.65
CA ALA A 174 -5.01 -8.43 -2.66
C ALA A 174 -5.94 -9.56 -3.18
N GLY A 175 -5.41 -10.78 -3.34
CA GLY A 175 -6.21 -11.97 -3.66
C GLY A 175 -7.25 -12.29 -2.58
N ILE A 176 -6.90 -12.19 -1.30
CA ILE A 176 -7.83 -12.37 -0.18
C ILE A 176 -8.92 -11.30 -0.22
N GLN A 177 -8.56 -10.03 -0.41
CA GLN A 177 -9.50 -8.93 -0.48
C GLN A 177 -10.50 -9.07 -1.63
N ALA A 178 -10.07 -9.60 -2.78
CA ALA A 178 -10.92 -9.83 -3.93
C ALA A 178 -11.99 -10.92 -3.70
N HIS A 179 -11.77 -11.84 -2.75
CA HIS A 179 -12.65 -12.96 -2.47
C HIS A 179 -13.54 -12.71 -1.25
N LYS A 180 -14.69 -12.07 -1.46
CA LYS A 180 -15.65 -11.69 -0.41
C LYS A 180 -16.18 -12.85 0.46
N SER A 181 -16.03 -14.10 0.02
CA SER A 181 -16.43 -15.30 0.79
C SER A 181 -15.41 -15.71 1.84
N ILE A 182 -14.20 -15.14 1.82
CA ILE A 182 -13.16 -15.47 2.81
C ILE A 182 -13.55 -14.83 4.15
N SER A 183 -13.68 -15.64 5.16
CA SER A 183 -13.89 -15.23 6.55
C SER A 183 -13.22 -16.20 7.49
N LEU A 184 -12.80 -15.73 8.64
CA LEU A 184 -12.15 -16.53 9.68
C LEU A 184 -12.64 -16.07 11.05
N THR A 185 -13.09 -17.00 11.88
CA THR A 185 -13.39 -16.71 13.28
C THR A 185 -12.38 -17.40 14.18
N LEU A 186 -11.58 -16.61 14.87
CA LEU A 186 -10.68 -17.06 15.93
C LEU A 186 -11.27 -16.66 17.28
N ILE A 187 -10.72 -15.59 17.91
CA ILE A 187 -11.31 -14.94 19.08
C ILE A 187 -12.40 -13.95 18.63
N TRP A 188 -12.15 -13.25 17.50
CA TRP A 188 -13.07 -12.32 16.85
C TRP A 188 -13.34 -12.77 15.41
N PRO A 189 -14.49 -12.40 14.83
CA PRO A 189 -14.76 -12.65 13.43
C PRO A 189 -13.96 -11.67 12.56
N PHE A 190 -13.28 -12.23 11.55
CA PHE A 190 -12.59 -11.49 10.50
C PHE A 190 -13.30 -11.74 9.18
N ASP A 191 -13.62 -10.71 8.46
CA ASP A 191 -13.98 -10.79 7.06
C ASP A 191 -12.73 -10.75 6.15
N HIS A 192 -12.93 -10.80 4.85
CA HIS A 192 -11.86 -10.73 3.85
C HIS A 192 -11.01 -9.46 3.97
N ASN A 193 -11.60 -8.30 4.35
CA ASN A 193 -10.86 -7.05 4.54
C ASN A 193 -9.97 -7.10 5.79
N GLY A 194 -10.51 -7.57 6.92
CA GLY A 194 -9.74 -7.71 8.15
C GLY A 194 -8.53 -8.65 7.99
N ILE A 195 -8.72 -9.78 7.27
CA ILE A 195 -7.62 -10.70 6.96
C ILE A 195 -6.63 -10.04 6.02
N TYR A 196 -7.10 -9.35 4.96
CA TYR A 196 -6.28 -8.58 4.04
C TYR A 196 -5.35 -7.62 4.77
N HIS A 197 -5.86 -6.81 5.69
CA HIS A 197 -5.06 -5.80 6.38
C HIS A 197 -3.91 -6.42 7.21
N ILE A 198 -4.15 -7.55 7.88
CA ILE A 198 -3.11 -8.24 8.64
C ILE A 198 -2.03 -8.81 7.70
N VAL A 199 -2.42 -9.46 6.62
CA VAL A 199 -1.49 -10.02 5.64
C VAL A 199 -0.71 -8.89 4.96
N GLN A 200 -1.39 -7.80 4.60
CA GLN A 200 -0.76 -6.62 4.01
C GLN A 200 0.23 -5.95 4.99
N ALA A 201 -0.10 -5.88 6.28
CA ALA A 201 0.82 -5.35 7.29
C ALA A 201 2.12 -6.17 7.38
N ALA A 202 2.04 -7.50 7.30
CA ALA A 202 3.21 -8.35 7.24
C ALA A 202 4.04 -8.10 5.97
N GLY A 203 3.39 -7.96 4.80
CA GLY A 203 4.03 -7.57 3.55
C GLY A 203 4.76 -6.23 3.67
N LEU A 204 4.11 -5.23 4.29
CA LEU A 204 4.67 -3.90 4.48
C LEU A 204 5.91 -3.91 5.39
N VAL A 205 5.92 -4.72 6.46
CA VAL A 205 7.09 -4.89 7.33
C VAL A 205 8.28 -5.43 6.52
N LEU A 206 8.07 -6.45 5.67
CA LEU A 206 9.13 -6.99 4.83
C LEU A 206 9.64 -5.96 3.81
N LEU A 207 8.74 -5.17 3.21
CA LEU A 207 9.12 -4.07 2.33
C LEU A 207 10.00 -3.05 3.06
N VAL A 208 9.62 -2.62 4.25
CA VAL A 208 10.40 -1.68 5.08
C VAL A 208 11.77 -2.25 5.43
N CYS A 209 11.85 -3.52 5.84
CA CYS A 209 13.11 -4.19 6.14
C CYS A 209 14.02 -4.26 4.89
N GLY A 210 13.46 -4.65 3.75
CA GLY A 210 14.18 -4.74 2.49
C GLY A 210 14.72 -3.38 2.03
N LEU A 211 13.88 -2.35 2.08
CA LEU A 211 14.28 -0.97 1.77
C LEU A 211 15.40 -0.49 2.67
N ARG A 212 15.29 -0.72 3.97
CA ARG A 212 16.33 -0.30 4.91
C ARG A 212 17.68 -0.95 4.62
N LEU A 213 17.68 -2.25 4.30
CA LEU A 213 18.89 -2.99 3.91
C LEU A 213 19.49 -2.48 2.60
N SER A 214 18.67 -2.00 1.66
CA SER A 214 19.12 -1.45 0.38
C SER A 214 19.69 -0.02 0.47
N MET A 215 19.66 0.59 1.65
CA MET A 215 20.19 1.92 1.94
C MET A 215 21.49 1.87 2.77
N ILE A 216 22.00 0.68 3.04
CA ILE A 216 23.25 0.42 3.78
C ILE A 216 24.25 -0.28 2.85
#